data_acce5ca7842f2daa478f5c6d68426464
#
_entry.id   acce5ca7842f2daa478f5c6d68426464
#
_cell.length_a   1.000
_cell.length_b   1.000
_cell.length_c   1.000
_cell.angle_alpha   90.00
_cell.angle_beta   90.00
_cell.angle_gamma   90.00
#
_symmetry.space_group_name_H-M   'P 1'
#
loop_
_entity.id
_entity.type
_entity.pdbx_description
1 polymer ?
#
loop_
_entity_poly.entity_id
_entity_poly.type
_entity_poly.pdbx_seq_one_letter_code
_entity_poly.pdbx_strand_id
1 'polypeptide(L)'
;MNILEAQGCAAQLSACSDSPTVDVELLICHVLECSRTFLFTRREHSLSEAQQLRFEQLLQRRLQGEPIAYLTGIRGFWNLDLEVNATTLIPRPDTECLVEKALELIPPSAARVLDLGTGTGAIALALASECPAWSLVAVDRVADAVALAERNRQRAGLANVRVLQGSWFEPVDGVFDLIVSNPPYIDPQDPHLEQGDVRFEPLSALVAEERGLADIRYIATEARTFLADGGTLLFEHGYDQAEAVRQLLAGLHYKGIESAQDYGGNDRITWARWHNPVIEKEIK
;
A
#
# COMPACT_ATOMS: atom_id res chain seq x y z
N MET A 1 31.72 17.45 7.94
CA MET A 1 31.20 16.13 8.39
C MET A 1 31.51 15.08 7.33
N ASN A 2 32.00 13.89 7.72
CA ASN A 2 32.14 12.75 6.83
C ASN A 2 31.01 11.72 7.07
N ILE A 3 30.94 10.67 6.23
CA ILE A 3 29.87 9.64 6.35
C ILE A 3 29.88 8.97 7.72
N LEU A 4 31.04 8.62 8.30
CA LEU A 4 31.14 7.97 9.60
C LEU A 4 30.59 8.87 10.74
N GLU A 5 30.91 10.16 10.67
CA GLU A 5 30.39 11.15 11.63
C GLU A 5 28.88 11.32 11.48
N ALA A 6 28.34 11.35 10.24
CA ALA A 6 26.92 11.43 9.98
C ALA A 6 26.18 10.17 10.48
N GLN A 7 26.75 8.95 10.28
CA GLN A 7 26.20 7.71 10.82
C GLN A 7 26.13 7.72 12.36
N GLY A 8 27.07 8.39 13.03
CA GLY A 8 27.06 8.59 14.48
C GLY A 8 25.81 9.33 14.99
N CYS A 9 25.11 10.10 14.15
CA CYS A 9 23.87 10.78 14.52
C CYS A 9 22.69 9.81 14.79
N ALA A 10 22.81 8.54 14.44
CA ALA A 10 21.77 7.53 14.68
C ALA A 10 21.33 7.46 16.15
N ALA A 11 22.27 7.65 17.09
CA ALA A 11 21.98 7.66 18.52
C ALA A 11 20.91 8.72 18.92
N GLN A 12 20.82 9.82 18.18
CA GLN A 12 19.82 10.88 18.44
C GLN A 12 18.38 10.42 18.12
N LEU A 13 18.20 9.47 17.19
CA LEU A 13 16.89 8.98 16.77
C LEU A 13 16.34 7.84 17.66
N SER A 14 17.08 7.38 18.66
CA SER A 14 16.71 6.20 19.47
C SER A 14 15.35 6.34 20.18
N ALA A 15 14.88 7.55 20.42
CA ALA A 15 13.59 7.82 21.07
C ALA A 15 12.40 7.90 20.08
N CYS A 16 12.65 8.03 18.76
CA CYS A 16 11.63 8.28 17.75
C CYS A 16 11.69 7.34 16.53
N SER A 17 12.58 6.36 16.54
CA SER A 17 12.72 5.39 15.46
C SER A 17 13.02 4.00 16.01
N ASP A 18 12.39 2.98 15.44
CA ASP A 18 12.67 1.57 15.72
C ASP A 18 13.93 1.08 14.96
N SER A 19 14.41 1.86 13.99
CA SER A 19 15.58 1.53 13.17
C SER A 19 16.51 2.74 12.94
N PRO A 20 17.05 3.37 14.01
CA PRO A 20 17.79 4.64 13.93
C PRO A 20 18.94 4.64 12.94
N THR A 21 19.70 3.54 12.89
CA THR A 21 20.85 3.37 11.99
C THR A 21 20.40 3.34 10.53
N VAL A 22 19.32 2.61 10.23
CA VAL A 22 18.78 2.52 8.86
C VAL A 22 18.24 3.88 8.42
N ASP A 23 17.53 4.59 9.29
CA ASP A 23 16.99 5.91 8.98
C ASP A 23 18.12 6.89 8.59
N VAL A 24 19.18 6.96 9.39
CA VAL A 24 20.32 7.83 9.10
C VAL A 24 21.03 7.43 7.80
N GLU A 25 21.22 6.14 7.56
CA GLU A 25 21.82 5.66 6.30
C GLU A 25 20.98 6.06 5.08
N LEU A 26 19.66 5.95 5.17
CA LEU A 26 18.74 6.38 4.10
C LEU A 26 18.81 7.89 3.85
N LEU A 27 18.89 8.70 4.92
CA LEU A 27 19.07 10.14 4.77
C LEU A 27 20.40 10.50 4.11
N ILE A 28 21.51 9.84 4.50
CA ILE A 28 22.81 10.05 3.87
C ILE A 28 22.77 9.63 2.39
N CYS A 29 22.20 8.46 2.08
CA CYS A 29 22.05 7.99 0.71
C CYS A 29 21.24 8.98 -0.14
N HIS A 30 20.15 9.51 0.41
CA HIS A 30 19.31 10.51 -0.27
C HIS A 30 20.08 11.81 -0.56
N VAL A 31 20.86 12.29 0.41
CA VAL A 31 21.63 13.54 0.26
C VAL A 31 22.81 13.40 -0.69
N LEU A 32 23.46 12.23 -0.68
CA LEU A 32 24.62 11.94 -1.54
C LEU A 32 24.24 11.34 -2.89
N GLU A 33 22.94 11.02 -3.09
CA GLU A 33 22.44 10.31 -4.29
C GLU A 33 23.23 9.03 -4.56
N CYS A 34 23.50 8.25 -3.50
CA CYS A 34 24.34 7.05 -3.56
C CYS A 34 23.66 5.82 -2.95
N SER A 35 24.21 4.64 -3.23
CA SER A 35 23.74 3.38 -2.64
C SER A 35 24.26 3.19 -1.21
N ARG A 36 23.57 2.35 -0.42
CA ARG A 36 24.07 1.93 0.91
C ARG A 36 25.46 1.27 0.84
N THR A 37 25.78 0.56 -0.23
CA THR A 37 27.11 -0.02 -0.44
C THR A 37 28.19 1.05 -0.46
N PHE A 38 27.91 2.23 -1.03
CA PHE A 38 28.85 3.35 -1.03
C PHE A 38 29.19 3.80 0.40
N LEU A 39 28.22 3.84 1.31
CA LEU A 39 28.44 4.24 2.71
C LEU A 39 29.44 3.31 3.42
N PHE A 40 29.37 2.00 3.16
CA PHE A 40 30.27 1.03 3.78
C PHE A 40 31.68 1.11 3.22
N THR A 41 31.83 1.41 1.93
CA THR A 41 33.12 1.41 1.22
C THR A 41 33.84 2.76 1.27
N ARG A 42 33.13 3.85 1.60
CA ARG A 42 33.63 5.22 1.55
C ARG A 42 33.34 6.02 2.82
N ARG A 43 33.56 5.43 3.99
CA ARG A 43 33.23 6.01 5.30
C ARG A 43 33.87 7.38 5.58
N GLU A 44 35.05 7.63 5.00
CA GLU A 44 35.79 8.89 5.18
C GLU A 44 35.41 9.95 4.12
N HIS A 45 34.49 9.63 3.21
CA HIS A 45 34.02 10.60 2.22
C HIS A 45 33.34 11.78 2.92
N SER A 46 33.82 12.99 2.63
CA SER A 46 33.31 14.23 3.23
C SER A 46 32.10 14.74 2.47
N LEU A 47 31.06 15.11 3.19
CA LEU A 47 29.93 15.86 2.66
C LEU A 47 30.36 17.31 2.36
N SER A 48 29.88 17.86 1.25
CA SER A 48 29.98 19.31 1.02
C SER A 48 29.15 20.09 2.05
N GLU A 49 29.40 21.37 2.18
CA GLU A 49 28.61 22.22 3.11
C GLU A 49 27.10 22.19 2.82
N ALA A 50 26.72 22.20 1.54
CA ALA A 50 25.32 22.10 1.13
C ALA A 50 24.69 20.73 1.48
N GLN A 51 25.43 19.64 1.28
CA GLN A 51 25.00 18.28 1.62
C GLN A 51 24.89 18.12 3.13
N GLN A 52 25.84 18.62 3.90
CA GLN A 52 25.78 18.59 5.35
C GLN A 52 24.56 19.35 5.87
N LEU A 53 24.34 20.58 5.40
CA LEU A 53 23.17 21.37 5.80
C LEU A 53 21.86 20.65 5.46
N ARG A 54 21.74 20.05 4.28
CA ARG A 54 20.57 19.28 3.88
C ARG A 54 20.36 18.05 4.79
N PHE A 55 21.42 17.31 5.08
CA PHE A 55 21.37 16.18 6.00
C PHE A 55 20.89 16.60 7.39
N GLU A 56 21.44 17.66 7.95
CA GLU A 56 21.06 18.18 9.26
C GLU A 56 19.58 18.61 9.29
N GLN A 57 19.08 19.25 8.23
CA GLN A 57 17.67 19.63 8.10
C GLN A 57 16.74 18.39 8.08
N LEU A 58 17.09 17.38 7.31
CA LEU A 58 16.30 16.14 7.24
C LEU A 58 16.36 15.37 8.56
N LEU A 59 17.50 15.32 9.22
CA LEU A 59 17.67 14.70 10.53
C LEU A 59 16.77 15.40 11.58
N GLN A 60 16.71 16.73 11.59
CA GLN A 60 15.85 17.50 12.50
C GLN A 60 14.35 17.19 12.25
N ARG A 61 13.92 17.06 11.01
CA ARG A 61 12.55 16.66 10.68
C ARG A 61 12.26 15.23 11.16
N ARG A 62 13.22 14.29 10.98
CA ARG A 62 13.09 12.93 11.50
C ARG A 62 13.02 12.88 13.03
N LEU A 63 13.77 13.71 13.73
CA LEU A 63 13.68 13.88 15.19
C LEU A 63 12.30 14.34 15.66
N GLN A 64 11.54 15.05 14.81
CA GLN A 64 10.14 15.41 15.06
C GLN A 64 9.18 14.27 14.73
N GLY A 65 9.68 13.13 14.26
CA GLY A 65 8.96 11.92 13.95
C GLY A 65 8.46 11.83 12.50
N GLU A 66 8.83 12.77 11.62
CA GLU A 66 8.40 12.70 10.22
C GLU A 66 8.90 11.42 9.54
N PRO A 67 8.03 10.68 8.80
CA PRO A 67 8.39 9.42 8.20
C PRO A 67 9.59 9.52 7.25
N ILE A 68 10.52 8.55 7.36
CA ILE A 68 11.72 8.54 6.49
C ILE A 68 11.34 8.49 5.00
N ALA A 69 10.25 7.81 4.67
CA ALA A 69 9.74 7.73 3.31
C ALA A 69 9.31 9.11 2.76
N TYR A 70 8.70 9.96 3.59
CA TYR A 70 8.34 11.33 3.16
C TYR A 70 9.58 12.23 3.06
N LEU A 71 10.59 12.03 3.91
CA LEU A 71 11.83 12.79 3.87
C LEU A 71 12.67 12.49 2.61
N THR A 72 12.65 11.23 2.18
CA THR A 72 13.39 10.77 0.98
C THR A 72 12.54 10.82 -0.29
N GLY A 73 11.20 10.87 -0.15
CA GLY A 73 10.26 10.87 -1.24
C GLY A 73 10.07 9.50 -1.92
N ILE A 74 10.69 8.44 -1.40
CA ILE A 74 10.68 7.10 -2.00
C ILE A 74 10.41 6.04 -0.94
N ARG A 75 9.63 5.02 -1.32
CA ARG A 75 9.38 3.80 -0.56
C ARG A 75 9.52 2.57 -1.47
N GLY A 76 10.36 1.62 -1.08
CA GLY A 76 10.41 0.30 -1.71
C GLY A 76 9.14 -0.50 -1.35
N PHE A 77 8.51 -1.10 -2.34
CA PHE A 77 7.38 -2.02 -2.19
C PHE A 77 7.46 -3.06 -3.30
N TRP A 78 7.43 -4.34 -2.96
CA TRP A 78 7.63 -5.43 -3.90
C TRP A 78 8.99 -5.27 -4.62
N ASN A 79 8.99 -5.24 -5.94
CA ASN A 79 10.17 -5.00 -6.78
C ASN A 79 10.27 -3.55 -7.30
N LEU A 80 9.53 -2.61 -6.70
CA LEU A 80 9.38 -1.23 -7.17
C LEU A 80 9.89 -0.22 -6.13
N ASP A 81 10.49 0.86 -6.61
CA ASP A 81 10.75 2.08 -5.84
C ASP A 81 9.67 3.11 -6.16
N LEU A 82 8.70 3.25 -5.25
CA LEU A 82 7.54 4.12 -5.43
C LEU A 82 7.81 5.52 -4.87
N GLU A 83 7.46 6.54 -5.63
CA GLU A 83 7.32 7.90 -5.11
C GLU A 83 6.20 7.95 -4.08
N VAL A 84 6.46 8.61 -2.94
CA VAL A 84 5.50 8.77 -1.85
C VAL A 84 5.46 10.22 -1.36
N ASN A 85 4.32 10.64 -0.86
CA ASN A 85 4.13 11.93 -0.22
C ASN A 85 2.96 11.87 0.77
N ALA A 86 2.66 12.97 1.46
CA ALA A 86 1.64 13.03 2.50
C ALA A 86 0.18 12.94 1.99
N THR A 87 -0.06 12.63 0.73
CA THR A 87 -1.43 12.49 0.18
C THR A 87 -1.97 11.07 0.23
N THR A 88 -1.10 10.09 0.53
CA THR A 88 -1.45 8.66 0.55
C THR A 88 -0.83 7.95 1.74
N LEU A 89 -1.34 6.76 2.05
CA LEU A 89 -0.67 5.80 2.94
C LEU A 89 0.73 5.48 2.37
N ILE A 90 1.74 5.40 3.23
CA ILE A 90 3.05 4.85 2.87
C ILE A 90 2.89 3.33 2.70
N PRO A 91 3.30 2.74 1.56
CA PRO A 91 3.20 1.30 1.35
C PRO A 91 3.83 0.48 2.48
N ARG A 92 3.06 -0.46 3.04
CA ARG A 92 3.47 -1.31 4.17
C ARG A 92 3.98 -2.66 3.66
N PRO A 93 5.01 -3.23 4.28
CA PRO A 93 5.48 -4.59 3.93
C PRO A 93 4.37 -5.64 4.08
N ASP A 94 3.47 -5.48 5.07
CA ASP A 94 2.37 -6.42 5.31
C ASP A 94 1.39 -6.49 4.14
N THR A 95 1.24 -5.40 3.37
CA THR A 95 0.41 -5.36 2.15
C THR A 95 0.98 -6.26 1.03
N GLU A 96 2.25 -6.65 1.09
CA GLU A 96 2.84 -7.57 0.11
C GLU A 96 2.19 -8.97 0.17
N CYS A 97 1.67 -9.39 1.34
CA CYS A 97 0.92 -10.65 1.46
C CYS A 97 -0.39 -10.64 0.63
N LEU A 98 -1.01 -9.46 0.45
CA LEU A 98 -2.18 -9.31 -0.44
C LEU A 98 -1.76 -9.48 -1.91
N VAL A 99 -0.63 -8.93 -2.32
CA VAL A 99 -0.08 -9.10 -3.68
C VAL A 99 0.23 -10.57 -3.94
N GLU A 100 0.93 -11.25 -3.04
CA GLU A 100 1.22 -12.70 -3.15
C GLU A 100 -0.05 -13.51 -3.30
N LYS A 101 -1.05 -13.25 -2.45
CA LYS A 101 -2.32 -13.97 -2.50
C LYS A 101 -3.07 -13.74 -3.81
N ALA A 102 -3.09 -12.52 -4.32
CA ALA A 102 -3.68 -12.20 -5.62
C ALA A 102 -3.03 -13.02 -6.76
N LEU A 103 -1.70 -13.12 -6.76
CA LEU A 103 -0.94 -13.91 -7.74
C LEU A 103 -1.18 -15.42 -7.62
N GLU A 104 -1.44 -15.94 -6.41
CA GLU A 104 -1.80 -17.34 -6.20
C GLU A 104 -3.23 -17.67 -6.67
N LEU A 105 -4.18 -16.75 -6.43
CA LEU A 105 -5.61 -16.99 -6.68
C LEU A 105 -5.99 -16.88 -8.16
N ILE A 106 -5.29 -16.03 -8.91
CA ILE A 106 -5.59 -15.75 -10.31
C ILE A 106 -4.49 -16.31 -11.22
N PRO A 107 -4.84 -17.09 -12.24
CA PRO A 107 -3.85 -17.60 -13.18
C PRO A 107 -3.06 -16.48 -13.88
N PRO A 108 -1.81 -16.73 -14.28
CA PRO A 108 -0.97 -15.73 -14.98
C PRO A 108 -1.44 -15.44 -16.42
N SER A 109 -2.50 -16.12 -16.89
CA SER A 109 -3.20 -15.80 -18.13
C SER A 109 -3.88 -14.44 -18.07
N ALA A 110 -4.44 -13.97 -19.18
CA ALA A 110 -5.14 -12.69 -19.23
C ALA A 110 -6.26 -12.62 -18.18
N ALA A 111 -6.20 -11.59 -17.34
CA ALA A 111 -7.20 -11.30 -16.32
C ALA A 111 -7.47 -9.79 -16.27
N ARG A 112 -8.67 -9.41 -15.83
CA ARG A 112 -9.05 -8.03 -15.52
C ARG A 112 -9.05 -7.86 -14.02
N VAL A 113 -8.24 -6.91 -13.52
CA VAL A 113 -8.06 -6.66 -12.10
C VAL A 113 -8.44 -5.22 -11.77
N LEU A 114 -9.13 -5.02 -10.65
CA LEU A 114 -9.49 -3.71 -10.12
C LEU A 114 -8.85 -3.54 -8.74
N ASP A 115 -8.09 -2.44 -8.57
CA ASP A 115 -7.52 -2.00 -7.29
C ASP A 115 -8.27 -0.75 -6.81
N LEU A 116 -8.96 -0.86 -5.69
CA LEU A 116 -9.77 0.21 -5.11
C LEU A 116 -9.08 0.87 -3.92
N GLY A 117 -8.95 2.20 -3.95
CA GLY A 117 -8.17 2.96 -2.97
C GLY A 117 -6.68 2.78 -3.22
N THR A 118 -6.25 2.92 -4.48
CA THR A 118 -4.91 2.55 -4.93
C THR A 118 -3.76 3.36 -4.30
N GLY A 119 -4.04 4.55 -3.78
CA GLY A 119 -3.04 5.42 -3.14
C GLY A 119 -1.84 5.72 -4.05
N THR A 120 -0.67 5.19 -3.68
CA THR A 120 0.56 5.31 -4.49
C THR A 120 0.56 4.45 -5.75
N GLY A 121 -0.44 3.58 -5.94
CA GLY A 121 -0.47 2.55 -6.96
C GLY A 121 0.21 1.24 -6.55
N ALA A 122 0.62 1.08 -5.29
CA ALA A 122 1.49 0.00 -4.84
C ALA A 122 0.99 -1.39 -5.25
N ILE A 123 -0.26 -1.73 -4.94
CA ILE A 123 -0.84 -3.05 -5.24
C ILE A 123 -0.98 -3.25 -6.75
N ALA A 124 -1.63 -2.30 -7.44
CA ALA A 124 -1.86 -2.41 -8.89
C ALA A 124 -0.54 -2.52 -9.66
N LEU A 125 0.46 -1.71 -9.31
CA LEU A 125 1.75 -1.70 -10.01
C LEU A 125 2.57 -2.97 -9.72
N ALA A 126 2.55 -3.49 -8.49
CA ALA A 126 3.19 -4.75 -8.16
C ALA A 126 2.58 -5.91 -8.96
N LEU A 127 1.25 -6.03 -8.98
CA LEU A 127 0.54 -7.04 -9.78
C LEU A 127 0.83 -6.91 -11.28
N ALA A 128 0.84 -5.67 -11.80
CA ALA A 128 1.11 -5.40 -13.21
C ALA A 128 2.53 -5.76 -13.64
N SER A 129 3.51 -5.60 -12.74
CA SER A 129 4.91 -5.95 -13.00
C SER A 129 5.13 -7.46 -13.10
N GLU A 130 4.39 -8.25 -12.30
CA GLU A 130 4.46 -9.71 -12.31
C GLU A 130 3.64 -10.34 -13.43
N CYS A 131 2.51 -9.73 -13.79
CA CYS A 131 1.57 -10.27 -14.77
C CYS A 131 1.33 -9.30 -15.95
N PRO A 132 2.24 -9.20 -16.92
CA PRO A 132 2.10 -8.28 -18.06
C PRO A 132 0.86 -8.56 -18.94
N ALA A 133 0.30 -9.78 -18.88
CA ALA A 133 -0.92 -10.16 -19.59
C ALA A 133 -2.20 -9.67 -18.91
N TRP A 134 -2.14 -9.22 -17.66
CA TRP A 134 -3.28 -8.66 -16.95
C TRP A 134 -3.57 -7.24 -17.39
N SER A 135 -4.85 -6.86 -17.36
CA SER A 135 -5.32 -5.48 -17.54
C SER A 135 -5.82 -4.94 -16.21
N LEU A 136 -5.14 -3.94 -15.67
CA LEU A 136 -5.44 -3.41 -14.35
C LEU A 136 -6.09 -2.04 -14.44
N VAL A 137 -7.11 -1.83 -13.60
CA VAL A 137 -7.70 -0.53 -13.32
C VAL A 137 -7.43 -0.21 -11.86
N ALA A 138 -6.84 0.96 -11.60
CA ALA A 138 -6.52 1.45 -10.27
C ALA A 138 -7.33 2.72 -10.01
N VAL A 139 -8.06 2.77 -8.91
CA VAL A 139 -8.99 3.87 -8.60
C VAL A 139 -8.63 4.52 -7.28
N ASP A 140 -8.61 5.86 -7.26
CA ASP A 140 -8.55 6.63 -6.02
C ASP A 140 -9.44 7.87 -6.12
N ARG A 141 -10.04 8.29 -5.00
CA ARG A 141 -10.89 9.49 -4.95
C ARG A 141 -10.09 10.78 -4.90
N VAL A 142 -8.86 10.72 -4.36
CA VAL A 142 -8.01 11.88 -4.13
C VAL A 142 -7.21 12.18 -5.40
N ALA A 143 -7.42 13.35 -6.00
CA ALA A 143 -6.75 13.74 -7.25
C ALA A 143 -5.21 13.68 -7.15
N ASP A 144 -4.65 14.09 -6.01
CA ASP A 144 -3.19 14.06 -5.78
C ASP A 144 -2.66 12.62 -5.65
N ALA A 145 -3.45 11.69 -5.10
CA ALA A 145 -3.11 10.26 -5.08
C ALA A 145 -3.12 9.67 -6.50
N VAL A 146 -4.14 9.99 -7.30
CA VAL A 146 -4.22 9.61 -8.72
C VAL A 146 -3.00 10.11 -9.51
N ALA A 147 -2.64 11.37 -9.31
CA ALA A 147 -1.46 11.96 -9.95
C ALA A 147 -0.16 11.27 -9.51
N LEU A 148 -0.06 10.88 -8.22
CA LEU A 148 1.07 10.16 -7.67
C LEU A 148 1.16 8.73 -8.25
N ALA A 149 0.06 7.98 -8.25
CA ALA A 149 0.00 6.64 -8.84
C ALA A 149 0.33 6.65 -10.34
N GLU A 150 -0.12 7.67 -11.08
CA GLU A 150 0.20 7.82 -12.50
C GLU A 150 1.70 8.10 -12.72
N ARG A 151 2.36 8.92 -11.89
CA ARG A 151 3.82 9.12 -11.95
C ARG A 151 4.56 7.80 -11.66
N ASN A 152 4.14 7.06 -10.66
CA ASN A 152 4.72 5.75 -10.32
C ASN A 152 4.54 4.76 -11.46
N ARG A 153 3.35 4.71 -12.08
CA ARG A 153 3.08 3.88 -13.25
C ARG A 153 4.01 4.21 -14.42
N GLN A 154 4.16 5.49 -14.74
CA GLN A 154 5.05 5.96 -15.81
C GLN A 154 6.51 5.63 -15.52
N ARG A 155 6.96 5.85 -14.28
CA ARG A 155 8.32 5.54 -13.83
C ARG A 155 8.63 4.04 -13.92
N ALA A 156 7.67 3.18 -13.60
CA ALA A 156 7.78 1.73 -13.71
C ALA A 156 7.59 1.21 -15.15
N GLY A 157 7.16 2.04 -16.11
CA GLY A 157 6.93 1.65 -17.50
C GLY A 157 5.76 0.68 -17.71
N LEU A 158 4.77 0.68 -16.81
CA LEU A 158 3.67 -0.29 -16.80
C LEU A 158 2.49 0.24 -17.64
N ALA A 159 2.41 -0.19 -18.89
CA ALA A 159 1.37 0.22 -19.83
C ALA A 159 0.03 -0.52 -19.63
N ASN A 160 0.04 -1.64 -18.90
CA ASN A 160 -1.14 -2.47 -18.62
C ASN A 160 -1.95 -2.01 -17.40
N VAL A 161 -1.63 -0.86 -16.81
CA VAL A 161 -2.38 -0.21 -15.73
C VAL A 161 -3.02 1.07 -16.22
N ARG A 162 -4.29 1.29 -15.87
CA ARG A 162 -5.03 2.54 -16.07
C ARG A 162 -5.44 3.10 -14.72
N VAL A 163 -4.99 4.32 -14.41
CA VAL A 163 -5.34 5.02 -13.16
C VAL A 163 -6.54 5.93 -13.41
N LEU A 164 -7.54 5.87 -12.55
CA LEU A 164 -8.79 6.64 -12.66
C LEU A 164 -9.05 7.40 -11.36
N GLN A 165 -9.61 8.60 -11.49
CA GLN A 165 -10.13 9.35 -10.37
C GLN A 165 -11.62 9.08 -10.17
N GLY A 166 -12.04 8.76 -8.96
CA GLY A 166 -13.43 8.60 -8.54
C GLY A 166 -13.55 7.86 -7.23
N SER A 167 -14.77 7.85 -6.68
CA SER A 167 -15.06 7.13 -5.44
C SER A 167 -15.42 5.69 -5.77
N TRP A 168 -14.56 4.77 -5.34
CA TRP A 168 -14.74 3.32 -5.46
C TRP A 168 -15.08 2.90 -6.91
N PHE A 169 -16.32 2.53 -7.16
CA PHE A 169 -16.78 1.98 -8.44
C PHE A 169 -17.31 3.05 -9.44
N GLU A 170 -17.43 4.31 -9.02
CA GLU A 170 -18.00 5.37 -9.88
C GLU A 170 -17.37 5.50 -11.28
N PRO A 171 -16.03 5.46 -11.43
CA PRO A 171 -15.39 5.62 -12.73
C PRO A 171 -15.19 4.29 -13.47
N VAL A 172 -15.78 3.18 -12.99
CA VAL A 172 -15.44 1.81 -13.41
C VAL A 172 -16.50 1.21 -14.30
N ASP A 173 -16.07 0.62 -15.42
CA ASP A 173 -16.92 -0.10 -16.36
C ASP A 173 -16.54 -1.57 -16.50
N GLY A 174 -17.56 -2.41 -16.66
CA GLY A 174 -17.41 -3.84 -16.96
C GLY A 174 -17.19 -4.70 -15.74
N VAL A 175 -16.73 -5.94 -15.93
CA VAL A 175 -16.54 -6.93 -14.87
C VAL A 175 -15.07 -7.34 -14.76
N PHE A 176 -14.69 -7.83 -13.57
CA PHE A 176 -13.33 -8.14 -13.18
C PHE A 176 -13.22 -9.57 -12.65
N ASP A 177 -12.10 -10.22 -12.92
CA ASP A 177 -11.76 -11.53 -12.38
C ASP A 177 -11.29 -11.44 -10.93
N LEU A 178 -10.69 -10.28 -10.59
CA LEU A 178 -10.21 -9.95 -9.25
C LEU A 178 -10.50 -8.49 -8.92
N ILE A 179 -11.06 -8.26 -7.73
CA ILE A 179 -11.12 -6.94 -7.11
C ILE A 179 -10.29 -7.01 -5.84
N VAL A 180 -9.28 -6.14 -5.72
CA VAL A 180 -8.43 -6.01 -4.54
C VAL A 180 -8.63 -4.65 -3.89
N SER A 181 -8.48 -4.57 -2.58
CA SER A 181 -8.46 -3.30 -1.87
C SER A 181 -7.72 -3.43 -0.54
N ASN A 182 -6.93 -2.40 -0.24
CA ASN A 182 -6.48 -2.08 1.11
C ASN A 182 -7.22 -0.79 1.52
N PRO A 183 -8.50 -0.86 1.93
CA PRO A 183 -9.30 0.30 2.27
C PRO A 183 -8.92 0.83 3.64
N PRO A 184 -9.32 2.05 4.01
CA PRO A 184 -9.25 2.50 5.39
C PRO A 184 -9.98 1.51 6.31
N TYR A 185 -9.34 1.12 7.41
CA TYR A 185 -9.90 0.12 8.34
C TYR A 185 -9.65 0.43 9.82
N ILE A 186 -9.12 1.60 10.16
CA ILE A 186 -8.85 2.00 11.54
C ILE A 186 -10.10 2.68 12.11
N ASP A 187 -10.48 2.29 13.33
CA ASP A 187 -11.55 2.97 14.08
C ASP A 187 -11.15 4.44 14.36
N PRO A 188 -12.03 5.43 14.15
CA PRO A 188 -11.73 6.83 14.45
C PRO A 188 -11.25 7.09 15.89
N GLN A 189 -11.56 6.19 16.82
CA GLN A 189 -11.19 6.30 18.24
C GLN A 189 -9.93 5.50 18.60
N ASP A 190 -9.28 4.87 17.63
CA ASP A 190 -8.08 4.07 17.88
C ASP A 190 -6.89 4.98 18.27
N PRO A 191 -6.26 4.76 19.46
CA PRO A 191 -5.13 5.57 19.91
C PRO A 191 -3.87 5.42 19.04
N HIS A 192 -3.79 4.41 18.19
CA HIS A 192 -2.65 4.25 17.26
C HIS A 192 -2.59 5.36 16.19
N LEU A 193 -3.70 6.07 15.93
CA LEU A 193 -3.72 7.20 14.98
C LEU A 193 -2.79 8.35 15.40
N GLU A 194 -2.47 8.47 16.69
CA GLU A 194 -1.59 9.51 17.23
C GLU A 194 -0.13 9.03 17.40
N GLN A 195 0.22 7.82 16.94
CA GLN A 195 1.51 7.18 17.19
C GLN A 195 2.33 7.01 15.91
N GLY A 196 3.65 7.01 16.07
CA GLY A 196 4.60 6.68 15.01
C GLY A 196 4.42 7.50 13.74
N ASP A 197 4.61 6.84 12.61
CA ASP A 197 4.50 7.43 11.27
C ASP A 197 3.04 7.72 10.87
N VAL A 198 2.06 6.97 11.44
CA VAL A 198 0.63 7.06 11.12
C VAL A 198 0.07 8.48 11.33
N ARG A 199 0.53 9.19 12.36
CA ARG A 199 0.11 10.58 12.66
C ARG A 199 0.43 11.61 11.56
N PHE A 200 1.29 11.27 10.61
CA PHE A 200 1.66 12.12 9.46
C PHE A 200 0.90 11.76 8.19
N GLU A 201 0.19 10.64 8.21
CA GLU A 201 -0.55 10.13 7.05
C GLU A 201 -1.98 10.70 7.01
N PRO A 202 -2.59 10.83 5.82
CA PRO A 202 -3.92 11.43 5.73
C PRO A 202 -4.96 10.52 6.40
N LEU A 203 -5.76 11.07 7.32
CA LEU A 203 -6.84 10.32 8.01
C LEU A 203 -7.80 9.65 7.02
N SER A 204 -7.97 10.23 5.85
CA SER A 204 -8.83 9.68 4.80
C SER A 204 -8.31 8.37 4.19
N ALA A 205 -7.03 8.02 4.39
CA ALA A 205 -6.44 6.76 3.98
C ALA A 205 -6.36 5.74 5.14
N LEU A 206 -6.73 6.15 6.36
CA LEU A 206 -6.58 5.34 7.57
C LEU A 206 -7.91 4.96 8.19
N VAL A 207 -8.84 5.92 8.27
CA VAL A 207 -10.01 5.84 9.15
C VAL A 207 -11.27 5.48 8.39
N ALA A 208 -12.00 4.49 8.88
CA ALA A 208 -13.35 4.16 8.46
C ALA A 208 -14.29 4.03 9.67
N GLU A 209 -15.55 4.38 9.48
CA GLU A 209 -16.59 4.21 10.48
C GLU A 209 -16.94 2.72 10.71
N GLU A 210 -17.93 2.46 11.55
CA GLU A 210 -18.36 1.09 11.90
C GLU A 210 -17.19 0.22 12.44
N ARG A 211 -16.33 0.80 13.28
CA ARG A 211 -15.10 0.15 13.78
C ARG A 211 -14.17 -0.27 12.66
N GLY A 212 -14.03 0.60 11.66
CA GLY A 212 -13.16 0.36 10.50
C GLY A 212 -13.76 -0.54 9.41
N LEU A 213 -15.05 -0.93 9.50
CA LEU A 213 -15.65 -1.87 8.54
C LEU A 213 -16.54 -1.21 7.48
N ALA A 214 -16.78 0.10 7.55
CA ALA A 214 -17.72 0.78 6.66
C ALA A 214 -17.32 0.66 5.18
N ASP A 215 -16.06 0.94 4.86
CA ASP A 215 -15.55 0.87 3.48
C ASP A 215 -15.50 -0.58 2.98
N ILE A 216 -15.06 -1.53 3.82
CA ILE A 216 -15.07 -2.97 3.48
C ILE A 216 -16.50 -3.44 3.17
N ARG A 217 -17.48 -3.02 3.98
CA ARG A 217 -18.90 -3.35 3.76
C ARG A 217 -19.40 -2.77 2.44
N TYR A 218 -19.12 -1.50 2.18
CA TYR A 218 -19.52 -0.83 0.95
C TYR A 218 -18.93 -1.54 -0.26
N ILE A 219 -17.60 -1.74 -0.28
CA ILE A 219 -16.91 -2.39 -1.38
C ILE A 219 -17.45 -3.81 -1.59
N ALA A 220 -17.59 -4.62 -0.53
CA ALA A 220 -18.10 -5.98 -0.64
C ALA A 220 -19.55 -6.04 -1.17
N THR A 221 -20.36 -5.02 -0.87
CA THR A 221 -21.74 -4.95 -1.36
C THR A 221 -21.78 -4.65 -2.85
N GLU A 222 -21.04 -3.63 -3.30
CA GLU A 222 -21.04 -3.17 -4.68
C GLU A 222 -20.24 -4.10 -5.63
N ALA A 223 -19.16 -4.71 -5.14
CA ALA A 223 -18.29 -5.59 -5.93
C ALA A 223 -19.04 -6.72 -6.63
N ARG A 224 -20.19 -7.18 -6.09
CA ARG A 224 -21.02 -8.22 -6.68
C ARG A 224 -21.54 -7.88 -8.08
N THR A 225 -21.64 -6.58 -8.40
CA THR A 225 -22.05 -6.10 -9.72
C THR A 225 -20.88 -6.04 -10.70
N PHE A 226 -19.67 -5.92 -10.17
CA PHE A 226 -18.44 -5.74 -10.93
C PHE A 226 -17.55 -6.99 -10.97
N LEU A 227 -17.89 -8.07 -10.25
CA LEU A 227 -17.19 -9.34 -10.35
C LEU A 227 -17.76 -10.21 -11.47
N ALA A 228 -16.89 -10.83 -12.22
CA ALA A 228 -17.25 -11.94 -13.11
C ALA A 228 -17.83 -13.10 -12.28
N ASP A 229 -18.56 -14.03 -12.92
CA ASP A 229 -18.97 -15.24 -12.24
C ASP A 229 -17.75 -16.08 -11.84
N GLY A 230 -17.65 -16.44 -10.57
CA GLY A 230 -16.46 -17.06 -9.99
C GLY A 230 -15.32 -16.09 -9.66
N GLY A 231 -15.48 -14.79 -9.94
CA GLY A 231 -14.50 -13.75 -9.64
C GLY A 231 -14.23 -13.61 -8.15
N THR A 232 -13.04 -13.11 -7.82
CA THR A 232 -12.52 -13.04 -6.44
C THR A 232 -12.54 -11.62 -5.93
N LEU A 233 -12.99 -11.44 -4.68
CA LEU A 233 -12.80 -10.23 -3.88
C LEU A 233 -11.75 -10.50 -2.81
N LEU A 234 -10.75 -9.63 -2.68
CA LEU A 234 -9.63 -9.77 -1.75
C LEU A 234 -9.40 -8.44 -1.01
N PHE A 235 -9.40 -8.50 0.33
CA PHE A 235 -9.18 -7.35 1.20
C PHE A 235 -7.94 -7.50 2.08
N GLU A 236 -7.25 -6.39 2.34
CA GLU A 236 -6.50 -6.19 3.56
C GLU A 236 -7.42 -5.60 4.64
N HIS A 237 -7.18 -5.92 5.91
CA HIS A 237 -7.93 -5.43 7.07
C HIS A 237 -7.07 -5.43 8.34
N GLY A 238 -7.55 -4.85 9.42
CA GLY A 238 -6.91 -4.88 10.73
C GLY A 238 -6.78 -6.31 11.28
N TYR A 239 -5.76 -6.53 12.11
CA TYR A 239 -5.40 -7.86 12.65
C TYR A 239 -6.51 -8.52 13.46
N ASP A 240 -7.44 -7.77 14.00
CA ASP A 240 -8.58 -8.22 14.81
C ASP A 240 -9.91 -8.24 14.04
N GLN A 241 -9.91 -7.89 12.76
CA GLN A 241 -11.12 -7.76 11.95
C GLN A 241 -11.48 -9.00 11.11
N ALA A 242 -10.60 -10.00 10.99
CA ALA A 242 -10.79 -11.14 10.08
C ALA A 242 -12.15 -11.85 10.25
N GLU A 243 -12.57 -12.11 11.49
CA GLU A 243 -13.85 -12.77 11.76
C GLU A 243 -15.04 -11.91 11.32
N ALA A 244 -15.00 -10.60 11.59
CA ALA A 244 -16.05 -9.66 11.19
C ALA A 244 -16.15 -9.55 9.66
N VAL A 245 -15.01 -9.53 8.96
CA VAL A 245 -14.96 -9.51 7.49
C VAL A 245 -15.51 -10.82 6.92
N ARG A 246 -15.15 -11.99 7.46
CA ARG A 246 -15.72 -13.28 7.04
C ARG A 246 -17.24 -13.32 7.22
N GLN A 247 -17.75 -12.88 8.37
CA GLN A 247 -19.19 -12.83 8.64
C GLN A 247 -19.93 -11.88 7.69
N LEU A 248 -19.35 -10.73 7.40
CA LEU A 248 -19.86 -9.77 6.43
C LEU A 248 -19.99 -10.41 5.04
N LEU A 249 -18.90 -11.02 4.54
CA LEU A 249 -18.89 -11.68 3.23
C LEU A 249 -19.87 -12.84 3.16
N ALA A 250 -20.01 -13.66 4.23
CA ALA A 250 -20.99 -14.73 4.32
C ALA A 250 -22.43 -14.20 4.25
N GLY A 251 -22.72 -13.10 4.96
CA GLY A 251 -24.01 -12.40 4.92
C GLY A 251 -24.36 -11.84 3.55
N LEU A 252 -23.36 -11.52 2.73
CA LEU A 252 -23.49 -11.06 1.35
C LEU A 252 -23.49 -12.23 0.33
N HIS A 253 -23.49 -13.47 0.80
CA HIS A 253 -23.54 -14.71 0.02
C HIS A 253 -22.30 -15.05 -0.80
N TYR A 254 -21.14 -14.48 -0.49
CA TYR A 254 -19.87 -14.92 -1.04
C TYR A 254 -19.57 -16.36 -0.63
N LYS A 255 -18.75 -17.06 -1.42
CA LYS A 255 -18.35 -18.46 -1.21
C LYS A 255 -16.84 -18.61 -1.08
N GLY A 256 -16.38 -19.71 -0.48
CA GLY A 256 -14.94 -19.99 -0.36
C GLY A 256 -14.23 -18.89 0.43
N ILE A 257 -14.84 -18.43 1.53
CA ILE A 257 -14.34 -17.34 2.36
C ILE A 257 -13.18 -17.86 3.21
N GLU A 258 -12.00 -17.29 3.04
CA GLU A 258 -10.79 -17.68 3.74
C GLU A 258 -10.02 -16.43 4.15
N SER A 259 -9.17 -16.57 5.18
CA SER A 259 -8.26 -15.51 5.65
C SER A 259 -6.84 -16.05 5.73
N ALA A 260 -5.85 -15.17 5.63
CA ALA A 260 -4.45 -15.50 5.87
C ALA A 260 -3.76 -14.41 6.68
N GLN A 261 -2.61 -14.79 7.23
CA GLN A 261 -1.78 -13.94 8.09
C GLN A 261 -0.71 -13.23 7.27
N ASP A 262 -0.27 -12.09 7.79
CA ASP A 262 0.93 -11.40 7.34
C ASP A 262 2.20 -12.14 7.82
N TYR A 263 3.38 -11.64 7.45
CA TYR A 263 4.67 -12.22 7.85
C TYR A 263 4.93 -12.11 9.37
N GLY A 264 4.19 -11.25 10.08
CA GLY A 264 4.21 -11.12 11.53
C GLY A 264 3.32 -12.14 12.24
N GLY A 265 2.53 -12.93 11.51
CA GLY A 265 1.60 -13.91 12.06
C GLY A 265 0.27 -13.32 12.52
N ASN A 266 -0.06 -12.09 12.10
CA ASN A 266 -1.35 -11.46 12.39
C ASN A 266 -2.30 -11.68 11.21
N ASP A 267 -3.58 -11.94 11.48
CA ASP A 267 -4.59 -11.98 10.44
C ASP A 267 -4.59 -10.66 9.67
N ARG A 268 -4.45 -10.72 8.33
CA ARG A 268 -4.23 -9.52 7.53
C ARG A 268 -5.09 -9.43 6.30
N ILE A 269 -5.35 -10.56 5.63
CA ILE A 269 -6.09 -10.59 4.38
C ILE A 269 -7.25 -11.57 4.46
N THR A 270 -8.35 -11.24 3.78
CA THR A 270 -9.52 -12.11 3.61
C THR A 270 -9.98 -12.04 2.16
N TRP A 271 -10.28 -13.21 1.57
CA TRP A 271 -10.80 -13.30 0.21
C TRP A 271 -12.02 -14.22 0.13
N ALA A 272 -12.80 -14.02 -0.95
CA ALA A 272 -13.97 -14.85 -1.25
C ALA A 272 -14.31 -14.78 -2.73
N ARG A 273 -15.07 -15.76 -3.21
CA ARG A 273 -15.56 -15.83 -4.60
C ARG A 273 -17.02 -15.40 -4.68
N TRP A 274 -17.33 -14.68 -5.75
CA TRP A 274 -18.69 -14.31 -6.09
C TRP A 274 -19.23 -15.23 -7.15
N HIS A 275 -20.41 -15.82 -6.92
CA HIS A 275 -21.17 -16.57 -7.93
C HIS A 275 -22.52 -15.86 -8.16
N ASN A 276 -22.78 -15.51 -9.42
CA ASN A 276 -24.01 -14.82 -9.76
C ASN A 276 -25.21 -15.78 -9.62
N PRO A 277 -26.14 -15.51 -8.71
CA PRO A 277 -27.27 -16.40 -8.43
C PRO A 277 -28.25 -16.56 -9.60
N VAL A 278 -28.18 -15.71 -10.61
CA VAL A 278 -28.99 -15.82 -11.85
C VAL A 278 -28.43 -16.93 -12.73
N ILE A 279 -27.11 -17.01 -12.87
CA ILE A 279 -26.43 -18.02 -13.69
C ILE A 279 -26.54 -19.41 -13.05
N GLU A 280 -26.48 -19.53 -11.73
CA GLU A 280 -26.68 -20.80 -11.02
C GLU A 280 -28.06 -21.45 -11.25
N LYS A 281 -29.09 -20.67 -11.60
CA LYS A 281 -30.45 -21.16 -11.88
C LYS A 281 -30.65 -21.65 -13.30
N GLU A 282 -29.83 -21.22 -14.25
CA GLU A 282 -29.92 -21.62 -15.65
C GLU A 282 -29.18 -22.95 -15.94
N ILE A 283 -28.29 -23.38 -15.01
CA ILE A 283 -27.50 -24.62 -15.14
C ILE A 283 -28.18 -25.82 -14.46
N LYS A 284 -29.28 -25.62 -13.70
CA LYS A 284 -30.09 -26.65 -13.05
C LYS A 284 -31.36 -26.92 -13.84
#